data_558564ee5333dcbc7252d9165fe9bbbd
#
_entry.id   558564ee5333dcbc7252d9165fe9bbbd
#
_cell.length_a   1.000
_cell.length_b   1.000
_cell.length_c   1.000
_cell.angle_alpha   90.00
_cell.angle_beta   90.00
_cell.angle_gamma   90.00
#
_symmetry.space_group_name_H-M   'P 1'
#
loop_
_entity.id
_entity.type
_entity.pdbx_description
1 polymer ?
#
loop_
_entity_poly.entity_id
_entity_poly.type
_entity_poly.pdbx_seq_one_letter_code
_entity_poly.pdbx_strand_id
1 'polypeptide(L)'
;MLKAIFFDVDNTLIFFDELQFYKRYLSQVSQVFADMMPLELFQKKLLSATQALMDNDGEMSNAEYFMNHFSTGFEEKRDEIWKRFMRFYETEYDQFQALVSVPNGVRGVFLQLQQKKLKMVIASNPMWPLDVQRKRLSWAGIGDFYFDLVTHIENMSYCKPRLEYYKEICLKIGERPEVCLMVGNDPMNDMIGATIGMRTFLIVDGAHIDASSLEMSRKIRTDPRAKIPVPDFKGSLSEVPDAVDVLLKNGRRP
;
A
#
# COMPACT_ATOMS: atom_id res chain seq x y z
N MET A 1 1.91 22.75 -11.46
CA MET A 1 0.61 22.16 -11.89
C MET A 1 0.64 20.66 -11.59
N LEU A 2 -0.43 20.09 -11.03
CA LEU A 2 -0.55 18.67 -10.71
C LEU A 2 -0.29 17.79 -11.94
N LYS A 3 0.43 16.67 -11.75
CA LYS A 3 0.82 15.72 -12.81
C LYS A 3 0.44 14.28 -12.48
N ALA A 4 0.41 13.91 -11.18
CA ALA A 4 0.12 12.56 -10.76
C ALA A 4 -0.73 12.52 -9.50
N ILE A 5 -1.53 11.44 -9.36
CA ILE A 5 -2.31 11.14 -8.17
C ILE A 5 -1.91 9.74 -7.71
N PHE A 6 -1.59 9.62 -6.44
CA PHE A 6 -1.25 8.37 -5.77
C PHE A 6 -2.41 7.97 -4.86
N PHE A 7 -2.83 6.73 -4.93
CA PHE A 7 -3.89 6.17 -4.09
C PHE A 7 -3.34 5.06 -3.21
N ASP A 8 -3.55 5.17 -1.92
CA ASP A 8 -3.49 4.02 -1.04
C ASP A 8 -4.65 3.07 -1.32
N VAL A 9 -4.56 1.82 -0.85
CA VAL A 9 -5.57 0.78 -1.10
C VAL A 9 -6.33 0.41 0.17
N ASP A 10 -5.60 0.03 1.22
CA ASP A 10 -6.17 -0.50 2.45
C ASP A 10 -6.86 0.59 3.25
N ASN A 11 -8.14 0.39 3.57
CA ASN A 11 -8.99 1.37 4.25
C ASN A 11 -9.10 2.73 3.51
N THR A 12 -8.73 2.74 2.20
CA THR A 12 -8.91 3.86 1.26
C THR A 12 -9.82 3.49 0.09
N LEU A 13 -9.48 2.44 -0.65
CA LEU A 13 -10.24 1.93 -1.80
C LEU A 13 -10.99 0.64 -1.49
N ILE A 14 -10.54 -0.10 -0.50
CA ILE A 14 -11.20 -1.27 0.07
C ILE A 14 -11.17 -1.16 1.59
N PHE A 15 -12.23 -1.62 2.25
CA PHE A 15 -12.36 -1.64 3.70
C PHE A 15 -12.42 -3.05 4.23
N PHE A 16 -11.73 -3.34 5.31
CA PHE A 16 -11.79 -4.62 6.02
C PHE A 16 -11.34 -4.46 7.47
N ASP A 17 -11.80 -5.39 8.31
CA ASP A 17 -11.29 -5.54 9.66
C ASP A 17 -9.89 -6.17 9.59
N GLU A 18 -8.87 -5.38 9.90
CA GLU A 18 -7.46 -5.81 9.81
C GLU A 18 -7.17 -7.03 10.69
N LEU A 19 -7.68 -7.05 11.92
CA LEU A 19 -7.44 -8.15 12.84
C LEU A 19 -8.04 -9.46 12.31
N GLN A 20 -9.28 -9.41 11.81
CA GLN A 20 -9.96 -10.57 11.24
C GLN A 20 -9.27 -11.03 9.95
N PHE A 21 -8.91 -10.09 9.08
CA PHE A 21 -8.24 -10.37 7.80
C PHE A 21 -6.88 -11.05 8.03
N TYR A 22 -6.01 -10.43 8.82
CA TYR A 22 -4.67 -10.97 9.06
C TYR A 22 -4.68 -12.26 9.87
N LYS A 23 -5.60 -12.42 10.82
CA LYS A 23 -5.79 -13.68 11.55
C LYS A 23 -6.15 -14.83 10.60
N ARG A 24 -7.09 -14.58 9.66
CA ARG A 24 -7.47 -15.58 8.66
C ARG A 24 -6.33 -15.84 7.68
N TYR A 25 -5.66 -14.79 7.20
CA TYR A 25 -4.50 -14.91 6.32
C TYR A 25 -3.40 -15.77 6.94
N LEU A 26 -2.97 -15.47 8.17
CA LEU A 26 -1.96 -16.24 8.89
C LEU A 26 -2.36 -17.72 9.06
N SER A 27 -3.62 -17.97 9.41
CA SER A 27 -4.14 -19.33 9.55
C SER A 27 -4.07 -20.13 8.27
N GLN A 28 -4.38 -19.53 7.14
CA GLN A 28 -4.44 -20.24 5.86
C GLN A 28 -3.07 -20.37 5.19
N VAL A 29 -2.28 -19.29 5.15
CA VAL A 29 -0.95 -19.36 4.53
C VAL A 29 -0.02 -20.30 5.29
N SER A 30 -0.16 -20.42 6.62
CA SER A 30 0.66 -21.34 7.41
C SER A 30 0.43 -22.81 7.05
N GLN A 31 -0.78 -23.18 6.62
CA GLN A 31 -1.09 -24.56 6.21
C GLN A 31 -0.29 -25.01 4.97
N VAL A 32 0.05 -24.05 4.09
CA VAL A 32 0.88 -24.33 2.90
C VAL A 32 2.31 -24.73 3.25
N PHE A 33 2.72 -24.43 4.48
CA PHE A 33 4.08 -24.71 4.98
C PHE A 33 4.12 -25.77 6.10
N ALA A 34 3.00 -26.41 6.40
CA ALA A 34 2.88 -27.34 7.53
C ALA A 34 3.81 -28.55 7.44
N ASP A 35 4.15 -29.00 6.22
CA ASP A 35 5.11 -30.08 5.95
C ASP A 35 6.58 -29.63 6.02
N MET A 36 6.84 -28.31 5.98
CA MET A 36 8.19 -27.74 5.96
C MET A 36 8.62 -27.25 7.34
N MET A 37 7.71 -26.65 8.11
CA MET A 37 8.02 -26.10 9.43
C MET A 37 6.80 -26.05 10.35
N PRO A 38 7.00 -26.09 11.68
CA PRO A 38 5.92 -25.90 12.65
C PRO A 38 5.24 -24.53 12.53
N LEU A 39 3.95 -24.47 12.82
CA LEU A 39 3.13 -23.25 12.76
C LEU A 39 3.77 -22.05 13.48
N GLU A 40 4.24 -22.26 14.69
CA GLU A 40 4.84 -21.19 15.51
C GLU A 40 6.11 -20.62 14.86
N LEU A 41 6.94 -21.50 14.27
CA LEU A 41 8.13 -21.06 13.56
C LEU A 41 7.76 -20.28 12.30
N PHE A 42 6.76 -20.75 11.52
CA PHE A 42 6.26 -20.05 10.34
C PHE A 42 5.77 -18.65 10.71
N GLN A 43 4.92 -18.53 11.71
CA GLN A 43 4.37 -17.23 12.15
C GLN A 43 5.47 -16.28 12.60
N LYS A 44 6.43 -16.77 13.39
CA LYS A 44 7.59 -15.97 13.84
C LYS A 44 8.40 -15.47 12.65
N LYS A 45 8.70 -16.33 11.68
CA LYS A 45 9.47 -15.98 10.47
C LYS A 45 8.70 -14.96 9.62
N LEU A 46 7.41 -15.16 9.39
CA LEU A 46 6.60 -14.26 8.58
C LEU A 46 6.54 -12.86 9.21
N LEU A 47 6.25 -12.77 10.51
CA LEU A 47 6.22 -11.48 11.21
C LEU A 47 7.58 -10.80 11.21
N SER A 48 8.66 -11.54 11.51
CA SER A 48 10.00 -10.98 11.49
C SER A 48 10.43 -10.49 10.11
N ALA A 49 10.17 -11.28 9.05
CA ALA A 49 10.52 -10.89 7.69
C ALA A 49 9.68 -9.70 7.19
N THR A 50 8.39 -9.66 7.55
CA THR A 50 7.52 -8.50 7.23
C THR A 50 7.99 -7.24 7.95
N GLN A 51 8.35 -7.35 9.22
CA GLN A 51 8.89 -6.21 9.98
C GLN A 51 10.21 -5.71 9.41
N ALA A 52 11.09 -6.63 9.00
CA ALA A 52 12.37 -6.30 8.40
C ALA A 52 12.24 -5.46 7.11
N LEU A 53 11.13 -5.57 6.37
CA LEU A 53 10.88 -4.72 5.19
C LEU A 53 10.94 -3.22 5.49
N MET A 54 10.64 -2.81 6.73
CA MET A 54 10.71 -1.41 7.15
C MET A 54 12.16 -0.90 7.20
N ASP A 55 13.12 -1.80 7.34
CA ASP A 55 14.55 -1.51 7.46
C ASP A 55 15.29 -1.70 6.13
N ASN A 56 14.60 -2.11 5.04
CA ASN A 56 15.23 -2.23 3.72
C ASN A 56 15.82 -0.88 3.30
N ASP A 57 17.13 -0.85 3.06
CA ASP A 57 17.89 0.36 2.72
C ASP A 57 17.85 0.73 1.23
N GLY A 58 17.17 -0.09 0.41
CA GLY A 58 16.99 0.14 -1.02
C GLY A 58 18.01 -0.54 -1.92
N GLU A 59 18.96 -1.31 -1.37
CA GLU A 59 19.95 -2.05 -2.18
C GLU A 59 19.31 -3.18 -2.99
N MET A 60 18.17 -3.69 -2.55
CA MET A 60 17.42 -4.76 -3.22
C MET A 60 15.91 -4.54 -3.16
N SER A 61 15.16 -5.31 -3.94
CA SER A 61 13.70 -5.29 -3.88
C SER A 61 13.19 -5.79 -2.53
N ASN A 62 12.00 -5.34 -2.14
CA ASN A 62 11.34 -5.85 -0.94
C ASN A 62 11.12 -7.36 -1.00
N ALA A 63 10.88 -7.94 -2.18
CA ALA A 63 10.77 -9.40 -2.35
C ALA A 63 12.06 -10.13 -1.99
N GLU A 64 13.20 -9.64 -2.48
CA GLU A 64 14.50 -10.22 -2.17
C GLU A 64 14.84 -10.04 -0.68
N TYR A 65 14.57 -8.86 -0.13
CA TYR A 65 14.82 -8.55 1.27
C TYR A 65 13.96 -9.43 2.20
N PHE A 66 12.67 -9.55 1.91
CA PHE A 66 11.74 -10.44 2.62
C PHE A 66 12.24 -11.89 2.58
N MET A 67 12.58 -12.38 1.39
CA MET A 67 13.01 -13.77 1.22
C MET A 67 14.34 -14.06 1.90
N ASN A 68 15.27 -13.11 1.93
CA ASN A 68 16.53 -13.26 2.69
C ASN A 68 16.26 -13.45 4.19
N HIS A 69 15.29 -12.74 4.75
CA HIS A 69 14.93 -12.86 6.17
C HIS A 69 14.07 -14.10 6.44
N PHE A 70 13.07 -14.36 5.60
CA PHE A 70 12.16 -15.48 5.80
C PHE A 70 12.86 -16.84 5.66
N SER A 71 13.73 -17.00 4.66
CA SER A 71 14.39 -18.27 4.37
C SER A 71 15.63 -18.55 5.25
N THR A 72 15.98 -17.67 6.19
CA THR A 72 17.09 -17.92 7.13
C THR A 72 16.97 -19.27 7.81
N GLY A 73 17.99 -20.15 7.67
CA GLY A 73 17.98 -21.54 8.12
C GLY A 73 17.23 -22.53 7.21
N PHE A 74 16.78 -22.06 6.02
CA PHE A 74 16.15 -22.82 4.95
C PHE A 74 16.62 -22.31 3.58
N GLU A 75 17.85 -21.84 3.48
CA GLU A 75 18.38 -21.14 2.30
C GLU A 75 18.29 -21.99 1.04
N GLU A 76 18.54 -23.29 1.14
CA GLU A 76 18.43 -24.24 0.02
C GLU A 76 17.00 -24.44 -0.48
N LYS A 77 15.98 -24.06 0.33
CA LYS A 77 14.55 -24.14 -0.02
C LYS A 77 13.95 -22.80 -0.43
N ARG A 78 14.77 -21.77 -0.58
CA ARG A 78 14.31 -20.39 -0.85
C ARG A 78 13.35 -20.31 -2.03
N ASP A 79 13.70 -20.93 -3.15
CA ASP A 79 12.85 -20.91 -4.35
C ASP A 79 11.55 -21.71 -4.17
N GLU A 80 11.59 -22.81 -3.42
CA GLU A 80 10.40 -23.58 -3.07
C GLU A 80 9.47 -22.76 -2.17
N ILE A 81 10.03 -22.07 -1.16
CA ILE A 81 9.29 -21.19 -0.26
C ILE A 81 8.56 -20.10 -1.07
N TRP A 82 9.29 -19.41 -1.97
CA TRP A 82 8.69 -18.39 -2.82
C TRP A 82 7.57 -18.94 -3.70
N LYS A 83 7.77 -20.09 -4.35
CA LYS A 83 6.75 -20.75 -5.16
C LYS A 83 5.51 -21.13 -4.35
N ARG A 84 5.67 -21.54 -3.09
CA ARG A 84 4.54 -21.85 -2.20
C ARG A 84 3.72 -20.59 -1.87
N PHE A 85 4.37 -19.49 -1.56
CA PHE A 85 3.68 -18.20 -1.38
C PHE A 85 2.92 -17.79 -2.63
N MET A 86 3.58 -17.82 -3.80
CA MET A 86 2.95 -17.41 -5.07
C MET A 86 1.75 -18.31 -5.41
N ARG A 87 1.87 -19.63 -5.22
CA ARG A 87 0.75 -20.55 -5.43
C ARG A 87 -0.42 -20.24 -4.49
N PHE A 88 -0.17 -19.99 -3.23
CA PHE A 88 -1.21 -19.58 -2.29
C PHE A 88 -1.92 -18.30 -2.75
N TYR A 89 -1.20 -17.29 -3.18
CA TYR A 89 -1.77 -16.06 -3.70
C TYR A 89 -2.57 -16.28 -4.99
N GLU A 90 -2.14 -17.18 -5.84
CA GLU A 90 -2.84 -17.51 -7.06
C GLU A 90 -4.17 -18.26 -6.80
N THR A 91 -4.15 -19.28 -5.94
CA THR A 91 -5.26 -20.25 -5.80
C THR A 91 -6.19 -19.97 -4.63
N GLU A 92 -5.68 -19.41 -3.51
CA GLU A 92 -6.42 -19.32 -2.25
C GLU A 92 -6.80 -17.87 -1.87
N TYR A 93 -6.09 -16.89 -2.43
CA TYR A 93 -6.24 -15.50 -1.95
C TYR A 93 -7.63 -14.90 -2.28
N ASP A 94 -8.29 -15.34 -3.33
CA ASP A 94 -9.60 -14.78 -3.75
C ASP A 94 -10.71 -14.97 -2.71
N GLN A 95 -10.60 -15.97 -1.84
CA GLN A 95 -11.56 -16.15 -0.74
C GLN A 95 -11.57 -15.00 0.29
N PHE A 96 -10.51 -14.17 0.33
CA PHE A 96 -10.44 -13.00 1.22
C PHE A 96 -11.34 -11.86 0.74
N GLN A 97 -11.78 -11.88 -0.53
CA GLN A 97 -12.77 -10.91 -1.03
C GLN A 97 -14.02 -10.86 -0.16
N ALA A 98 -14.44 -11.99 0.41
CA ALA A 98 -15.61 -12.04 1.32
C ALA A 98 -15.44 -11.26 2.62
N LEU A 99 -14.21 -10.85 2.99
CA LEU A 99 -13.90 -10.02 4.16
C LEU A 99 -13.78 -8.53 3.81
N VAL A 100 -13.91 -8.19 2.54
CA VAL A 100 -13.67 -6.84 2.02
C VAL A 100 -15.00 -6.20 1.65
N SER A 101 -15.16 -4.94 2.00
CA SER A 101 -16.19 -4.05 1.48
C SER A 101 -15.57 -2.92 0.67
N VAL A 102 -16.34 -2.31 -0.20
CA VAL A 102 -15.87 -1.26 -1.10
C VAL A 102 -16.63 0.03 -0.81
N PRO A 103 -15.94 1.16 -0.64
CA PRO A 103 -16.59 2.45 -0.49
C PRO A 103 -17.50 2.76 -1.69
N ASN A 104 -18.63 3.41 -1.42
CA ASN A 104 -19.53 3.81 -2.49
C ASN A 104 -18.82 4.78 -3.45
N GLY A 105 -18.98 4.53 -4.75
CA GLY A 105 -18.53 5.46 -5.78
C GLY A 105 -17.05 5.36 -6.19
N VAL A 106 -16.25 4.41 -5.68
CA VAL A 106 -14.84 4.22 -6.07
C VAL A 106 -14.67 4.30 -7.59
N ARG A 107 -15.39 3.46 -8.34
CA ARG A 107 -15.31 3.44 -9.80
C ARG A 107 -15.68 4.78 -10.44
N GLY A 108 -16.70 5.47 -9.92
CA GLY A 108 -17.13 6.79 -10.39
C GLY A 108 -16.06 7.87 -10.24
N VAL A 109 -15.33 7.83 -9.11
CA VAL A 109 -14.18 8.71 -8.86
C VAL A 109 -13.08 8.47 -9.89
N PHE A 110 -12.70 7.22 -10.13
CA PHE A 110 -11.66 6.87 -11.10
C PHE A 110 -12.05 7.25 -12.54
N LEU A 111 -13.31 7.08 -12.94
CA LEU A 111 -13.83 7.55 -14.25
C LEU A 111 -13.68 9.07 -14.41
N GLN A 112 -13.96 9.85 -13.37
CA GLN A 112 -13.79 11.30 -13.41
C GLN A 112 -12.32 11.70 -13.48
N LEU A 113 -11.44 11.02 -12.71
CA LEU A 113 -10.02 11.32 -12.67
C LEU A 113 -9.30 10.93 -13.97
N GLN A 114 -9.72 9.85 -14.62
CA GLN A 114 -9.18 9.44 -15.92
C GLN A 114 -9.32 10.54 -17.00
N GLN A 115 -10.41 11.34 -16.94
CA GLN A 115 -10.62 12.45 -17.85
C GLN A 115 -9.63 13.62 -17.64
N LYS A 116 -8.99 13.69 -16.47
CA LYS A 116 -8.03 14.76 -16.13
C LYS A 116 -6.66 14.57 -16.79
N LYS A 117 -6.38 13.41 -17.40
CA LYS A 117 -5.11 13.05 -18.06
C LYS A 117 -3.90 13.17 -17.12
N LEU A 118 -4.09 12.84 -15.86
CA LEU A 118 -3.03 12.74 -14.87
C LEU A 118 -2.53 11.31 -14.79
N LYS A 119 -1.26 11.13 -14.42
CA LYS A 119 -0.73 9.82 -14.08
C LYS A 119 -1.47 9.30 -12.83
N MET A 120 -1.91 8.06 -12.87
CA MET A 120 -2.56 7.40 -11.74
C MET A 120 -1.65 6.30 -11.19
N VAL A 121 -1.39 6.35 -9.90
CA VAL A 121 -0.51 5.42 -9.21
C VAL A 121 -1.27 4.75 -8.06
N ILE A 122 -1.16 3.44 -7.96
CA ILE A 122 -1.53 2.71 -6.76
C ILE A 122 -0.31 2.66 -5.84
N ALA A 123 -0.39 3.40 -4.74
CA ALA A 123 0.68 3.59 -3.77
C ALA A 123 0.34 2.88 -2.45
N SER A 124 0.05 1.60 -2.52
CA SER A 124 -0.12 0.72 -1.35
C SER A 124 1.23 0.37 -0.73
N ASN A 125 1.25 0.02 0.55
CA ASN A 125 2.49 -0.46 1.16
C ASN A 125 2.94 -1.75 0.45
N PRO A 126 4.17 -1.82 -0.09
CA PRO A 126 4.58 -2.86 -1.04
C PRO A 126 5.01 -4.15 -0.32
N MET A 127 4.07 -4.75 0.39
CA MET A 127 4.22 -6.03 1.09
C MET A 127 3.59 -7.20 0.33
N TRP A 128 2.80 -6.93 -0.70
CA TRP A 128 2.06 -7.90 -1.48
C TRP A 128 2.62 -8.03 -2.89
N PRO A 129 2.59 -9.25 -3.49
CA PRO A 129 2.92 -9.44 -4.90
C PRO A 129 1.96 -8.71 -5.85
N LEU A 130 2.40 -8.48 -7.08
CA LEU A 130 1.59 -7.80 -8.10
C LEU A 130 0.22 -8.46 -8.32
N ASP A 131 0.15 -9.77 -8.34
CA ASP A 131 -1.11 -10.48 -8.58
C ASP A 131 -2.11 -10.28 -7.44
N VAL A 132 -1.64 -10.21 -6.20
CA VAL A 132 -2.46 -9.84 -5.05
C VAL A 132 -2.98 -8.41 -5.19
N GLN A 133 -2.12 -7.46 -5.58
CA GLN A 133 -2.55 -6.08 -5.81
C GLN A 133 -3.62 -6.00 -6.92
N ARG A 134 -3.46 -6.73 -8.02
CA ARG A 134 -4.45 -6.79 -9.10
C ARG A 134 -5.81 -7.35 -8.63
N LYS A 135 -5.80 -8.42 -7.83
CA LYS A 135 -7.02 -8.97 -7.22
C LYS A 135 -7.73 -7.91 -6.35
N ARG A 136 -6.98 -7.20 -5.52
CA ARG A 136 -7.52 -6.15 -4.64
C ARG A 136 -8.11 -4.97 -5.44
N LEU A 137 -7.45 -4.56 -6.53
CA LEU A 137 -8.01 -3.55 -7.43
C LEU A 137 -9.27 -4.04 -8.14
N SER A 138 -9.32 -5.33 -8.50
CA SER A 138 -10.54 -5.95 -9.05
C SER A 138 -11.67 -5.98 -8.02
N TRP A 139 -11.37 -6.27 -6.75
CA TRP A 139 -12.36 -6.20 -5.66
C TRP A 139 -12.88 -4.78 -5.48
N ALA A 140 -12.02 -3.76 -5.61
CA ALA A 140 -12.41 -2.36 -5.59
C ALA A 140 -13.21 -1.90 -6.83
N GLY A 141 -13.40 -2.76 -7.83
CA GLY A 141 -14.11 -2.46 -9.08
C GLY A 141 -13.33 -1.57 -10.05
N ILE A 142 -12.00 -1.54 -9.92
CA ILE A 142 -11.09 -0.71 -10.74
C ILE A 142 -9.94 -1.50 -11.37
N GLY A 143 -10.02 -2.83 -11.41
CA GLY A 143 -8.99 -3.69 -11.98
C GLY A 143 -8.80 -3.53 -13.50
N ASP A 144 -9.76 -2.94 -14.20
CA ASP A 144 -9.73 -2.64 -15.64
C ASP A 144 -9.16 -1.25 -15.98
N PHE A 145 -8.82 -0.43 -14.96
CA PHE A 145 -8.18 0.87 -15.19
C PHE A 145 -6.68 0.71 -15.46
N TYR A 146 -6.16 1.61 -16.28
CA TYR A 146 -4.72 1.74 -16.46
C TYR A 146 -4.11 2.54 -15.32
N PHE A 147 -3.02 2.04 -14.75
CA PHE A 147 -2.19 2.72 -13.76
C PHE A 147 -0.76 2.84 -14.28
N ASP A 148 -0.17 4.03 -14.16
CA ASP A 148 1.23 4.27 -14.54
C ASP A 148 2.21 3.50 -13.65
N LEU A 149 1.80 3.20 -12.40
CA LEU A 149 2.52 2.32 -11.49
C LEU A 149 1.54 1.70 -10.49
N VAL A 150 1.72 0.43 -10.21
CA VAL A 150 1.15 -0.27 -9.04
C VAL A 150 2.33 -0.71 -8.18
N THR A 151 2.42 -0.23 -6.95
CA THR A 151 3.49 -0.64 -6.02
C THR A 151 3.23 -2.05 -5.50
N HIS A 152 4.25 -2.88 -5.53
CA HIS A 152 4.19 -4.26 -5.06
C HIS A 152 5.58 -4.72 -4.57
N ILE A 153 5.64 -5.85 -3.89
CA ILE A 153 6.84 -6.30 -3.20
C ILE A 153 8.04 -6.50 -4.14
N GLU A 154 7.80 -6.87 -5.41
CA GLU A 154 8.86 -7.14 -6.39
C GLU A 154 9.40 -5.86 -7.04
N ASN A 155 8.65 -4.75 -7.07
CA ASN A 155 9.05 -3.54 -7.81
C ASN A 155 9.44 -2.36 -6.92
N MET A 156 9.34 -2.51 -5.60
CA MET A 156 9.70 -1.46 -4.64
C MET A 156 10.79 -1.93 -3.70
N SER A 157 11.62 -0.99 -3.26
CA SER A 157 12.70 -1.22 -2.31
C SER A 157 12.44 -0.59 -0.93
N TYR A 158 11.49 0.31 -0.84
CA TYR A 158 11.14 1.00 0.41
C TYR A 158 9.66 0.81 0.74
N CYS A 159 9.35 0.89 2.04
CA CYS A 159 7.99 0.86 2.58
C CYS A 159 7.59 2.22 3.17
N LYS A 160 6.29 2.51 3.23
CA LYS A 160 5.75 3.60 4.06
C LYS A 160 6.10 3.34 5.55
N PRO A 161 6.37 4.38 6.35
CA PRO A 161 6.27 5.82 6.07
C PRO A 161 7.57 6.45 5.57
N ARG A 162 8.54 5.68 5.08
CA ARG A 162 9.83 6.24 4.64
C ARG A 162 9.64 7.20 3.46
N LEU A 163 10.31 8.33 3.47
CA LEU A 163 10.24 9.32 2.38
C LEU A 163 10.84 8.78 1.07
N GLU A 164 11.78 7.85 1.18
CA GLU A 164 12.39 7.13 0.06
C GLU A 164 11.35 6.38 -0.75
N TYR A 165 10.31 5.83 -0.13
CA TYR A 165 9.18 5.18 -0.81
C TYR A 165 8.51 6.12 -1.82
N TYR A 166 8.19 7.34 -1.43
CA TYR A 166 7.55 8.33 -2.29
C TYR A 166 8.50 8.85 -3.38
N LYS A 167 9.78 9.05 -3.03
CA LYS A 167 10.81 9.44 -3.99
C LYS A 167 11.03 8.35 -5.03
N GLU A 168 11.03 7.09 -4.64
CA GLU A 168 11.14 5.94 -5.55
C GLU A 168 9.97 5.90 -6.54
N ILE A 169 8.72 6.08 -6.07
CA ILE A 169 7.54 6.19 -6.95
C ILE A 169 7.72 7.35 -7.94
N CYS A 170 8.05 8.53 -7.43
CA CYS A 170 8.26 9.72 -8.26
C CYS A 170 9.31 9.49 -9.35
N LEU A 171 10.42 8.84 -9.00
CA LEU A 171 11.49 8.48 -9.95
C LEU A 171 10.96 7.52 -11.05
N LYS A 172 10.24 6.46 -10.64
CA LYS A 172 9.69 5.44 -11.56
C LYS A 172 8.69 6.03 -12.57
N ILE A 173 7.91 7.02 -12.15
CA ILE A 173 6.93 7.67 -13.05
C ILE A 173 7.47 8.93 -13.73
N GLY A 174 8.72 9.35 -13.43
CA GLY A 174 9.35 10.54 -14.03
C GLY A 174 8.72 11.86 -13.61
N GLU A 175 8.24 11.96 -12.36
CA GLU A 175 7.63 13.19 -11.82
C GLU A 175 8.34 13.61 -10.53
N ARG A 176 8.14 14.87 -10.12
CA ARG A 176 8.66 15.37 -8.82
C ARG A 176 7.56 15.36 -7.77
N PRO A 177 7.91 15.20 -6.48
CA PRO A 177 6.93 15.18 -5.38
C PRO A 177 5.96 16.37 -5.38
N GLU A 178 6.45 17.58 -5.69
CA GLU A 178 5.66 18.82 -5.63
C GLU A 178 4.52 18.92 -6.66
N VAL A 179 4.53 18.00 -7.64
CA VAL A 179 3.47 17.91 -8.65
C VAL A 179 2.60 16.66 -8.47
N CYS A 180 2.72 15.99 -7.33
CA CYS A 180 1.97 14.79 -6.99
C CYS A 180 0.99 15.05 -5.83
N LEU A 181 -0.14 14.35 -5.85
CA LEU A 181 -1.13 14.30 -4.77
C LEU A 181 -1.17 12.88 -4.20
N MET A 182 -0.96 12.72 -2.90
CA MET A 182 -1.20 11.46 -2.19
C MET A 182 -2.60 11.47 -1.58
N VAL A 183 -3.38 10.44 -1.88
CA VAL A 183 -4.72 10.19 -1.34
C VAL A 183 -4.68 8.92 -0.52
N GLY A 184 -5.00 9.00 0.76
CA GLY A 184 -4.98 7.84 1.66
C GLY A 184 -5.66 8.14 2.99
N ASN A 185 -5.80 7.12 3.82
CA ASN A 185 -6.51 7.19 5.10
C ASN A 185 -5.59 7.27 6.32
N ASP A 186 -4.30 6.93 6.17
CA ASP A 186 -3.37 6.90 7.29
C ASP A 186 -2.59 8.23 7.40
N PRO A 187 -2.83 9.00 8.48
CA PRO A 187 -2.13 10.28 8.69
C PRO A 187 -0.61 10.15 8.75
N MET A 188 -0.13 8.96 9.08
CA MET A 188 1.29 8.69 9.28
C MET A 188 1.95 8.18 8.01
N ASN A 189 1.35 7.14 7.45
CA ASN A 189 1.88 6.47 6.28
C ASN A 189 1.66 7.29 5.01
N ASP A 190 0.52 8.01 4.89
CA ASP A 190 0.17 8.67 3.64
C ASP A 190 0.48 10.17 3.64
N MET A 191 0.27 10.86 4.78
CA MET A 191 0.44 12.31 4.79
C MET A 191 1.91 12.74 4.95
N ILE A 192 2.81 11.83 5.30
CA ILE A 192 4.25 12.13 5.45
C ILE A 192 4.87 12.66 4.14
N GLY A 193 4.33 12.30 2.98
CA GLY A 193 4.74 12.83 1.67
C GLY A 193 4.71 14.35 1.58
N ALA A 194 3.90 15.03 2.40
CA ALA A 194 3.88 16.50 2.47
C ALA A 194 5.25 17.08 2.87
N THR A 195 6.06 16.35 3.64
CA THR A 195 7.40 16.81 4.06
C THR A 195 8.40 16.93 2.93
N ILE A 196 8.13 16.29 1.78
CA ILE A 196 8.91 16.40 0.54
C ILE A 196 8.17 17.21 -0.54
N GLY A 197 7.12 17.94 -0.15
CA GLY A 197 6.39 18.87 -1.02
C GLY A 197 5.21 18.27 -1.78
N MET A 198 4.85 17.00 -1.54
CA MET A 198 3.62 16.43 -2.11
C MET A 198 2.38 17.15 -1.57
N ARG A 199 1.35 17.23 -2.39
CA ARG A 199 0.00 17.53 -1.90
C ARG A 199 -0.60 16.28 -1.28
N THR A 200 -1.49 16.48 -0.30
CA THR A 200 -2.07 15.37 0.46
C THR A 200 -3.57 15.53 0.64
N PHE A 201 -4.28 14.43 0.52
CA PHE A 201 -5.72 14.32 0.79
C PHE A 201 -5.95 13.18 1.78
N LEU A 202 -6.42 13.52 2.98
CA LEU A 202 -6.76 12.54 4.01
C LEU A 202 -8.21 12.10 3.85
N ILE A 203 -8.41 10.82 3.52
CA ILE A 203 -9.75 10.18 3.51
C ILE A 203 -10.20 9.96 4.95
N VAL A 204 -11.45 10.33 5.24
CA VAL A 204 -12.03 10.21 6.58
C VAL A 204 -13.31 9.38 6.63
N ASP A 205 -13.89 9.04 5.48
CA ASP A 205 -15.10 8.21 5.39
C ASP A 205 -14.76 6.74 5.59
N GLY A 206 -15.47 6.08 6.48
CA GLY A 206 -15.43 4.63 6.69
C GLY A 206 -14.11 4.08 7.24
N ALA A 207 -13.14 4.92 7.47
CA ALA A 207 -11.89 4.54 8.11
C ALA A 207 -12.17 4.26 9.59
N HIS A 208 -12.54 3.03 9.93
CA HIS A 208 -12.27 2.49 11.25
C HIS A 208 -10.74 2.40 11.39
N ILE A 209 -10.11 3.54 11.66
CA ILE A 209 -8.73 3.54 12.14
C ILE A 209 -8.82 2.94 13.53
N ASP A 210 -8.65 1.63 13.60
CA ASP A 210 -8.56 0.97 14.89
C ASP A 210 -7.39 1.58 15.66
N ALA A 211 -7.63 1.95 16.92
CA ALA A 211 -6.60 2.50 17.79
C ALA A 211 -5.37 1.57 17.90
N SER A 212 -5.55 0.25 17.68
CA SER A 212 -4.46 -0.73 17.64
C SER A 212 -3.58 -0.60 16.39
N SER A 213 -4.15 -0.27 15.24
CA SER A 213 -3.40 0.02 14.00
C SER A 213 -2.58 1.29 14.14
N LEU A 214 -3.15 2.33 14.77
CA LEU A 214 -2.42 3.56 15.13
C LEU A 214 -1.28 3.27 16.13
N GLU A 215 -1.49 2.37 17.08
CA GLU A 215 -0.49 2.02 18.08
C GLU A 215 0.62 1.16 17.47
N MET A 216 0.31 0.24 16.56
CA MET A 216 1.30 -0.55 15.83
C MET A 216 2.11 0.34 14.88
N SER A 217 1.47 1.24 14.14
CA SER A 217 2.15 2.24 13.30
C SER A 217 3.04 3.16 14.14
N ARG A 218 2.64 3.52 15.36
CA ARG A 218 3.47 4.28 16.29
C ARG A 218 4.69 3.52 16.79
N LYS A 219 4.61 2.20 16.99
CA LYS A 219 5.73 1.35 17.42
C LYS A 219 6.78 1.13 16.33
N ILE A 220 6.39 1.22 15.06
CA ILE A 220 7.29 1.04 13.90
C ILE A 220 8.04 2.35 13.58
N ARG A 221 7.73 3.46 14.24
CA ARG A 221 8.33 4.77 13.96
C ARG A 221 9.77 4.87 14.42
N THR A 222 10.61 5.36 13.53
CA THR A 222 11.99 5.74 13.82
C THR A 222 12.13 7.03 14.64
N ASP A 223 11.10 7.88 14.69
CA ASP A 223 11.06 9.09 15.54
C ASP A 223 9.66 9.36 16.12
N PRO A 224 9.48 9.12 17.44
CA PRO A 224 8.23 9.45 18.14
C PRO A 224 7.89 10.96 18.16
N ARG A 225 8.83 11.84 17.81
CA ARG A 225 8.68 13.30 17.79
C ARG A 225 8.30 13.84 16.42
N ALA A 226 8.29 13.00 15.37
CA ALA A 226 7.88 13.44 14.03
C ALA A 226 6.44 13.95 14.08
N LYS A 227 6.26 15.24 13.80
CA LYS A 227 4.92 15.82 13.68
C LYS A 227 4.25 15.26 12.42
N ILE A 228 3.04 14.75 12.59
CA ILE A 228 2.20 14.36 11.46
C ILE A 228 1.89 15.64 10.67
N PRO A 229 2.20 15.70 9.37
CA PRO A 229 1.84 16.85 8.55
C PRO A 229 0.32 17.05 8.53
N VAL A 230 -0.10 18.32 8.55
CA VAL A 230 -1.50 18.66 8.31
C VAL A 230 -1.79 18.40 6.83
N PRO A 231 -2.82 17.62 6.47
CA PRO A 231 -3.16 17.40 5.08
C PRO A 231 -3.65 18.67 4.40
N ASP A 232 -3.36 18.85 3.10
CA ASP A 232 -3.90 19.98 2.31
C ASP A 232 -5.42 19.89 2.15
N PHE A 233 -5.96 18.68 2.06
CA PHE A 233 -7.39 18.38 1.96
C PHE A 233 -7.77 17.24 2.91
N LYS A 234 -9.04 17.24 3.31
CA LYS A 234 -9.62 16.21 4.15
C LYS A 234 -11.09 16.04 3.78
N GLY A 235 -11.53 14.81 3.55
CA GLY A 235 -12.92 14.54 3.16
C GLY A 235 -13.14 13.09 2.75
N SER A 236 -14.25 12.86 2.05
CA SER A 236 -14.61 11.57 1.47
C SER A 236 -13.84 11.30 0.17
N LEU A 237 -13.79 10.03 -0.25
CA LEU A 237 -13.20 9.66 -1.53
C LEU A 237 -13.88 10.38 -2.71
N SER A 238 -15.21 10.62 -2.62
CA SER A 238 -15.98 11.30 -3.65
C SER A 238 -15.60 12.77 -3.85
N GLU A 239 -14.92 13.40 -2.89
CA GLU A 239 -14.47 14.80 -2.95
C GLU A 239 -13.05 14.94 -3.58
N VAL A 240 -12.36 13.82 -3.83
CA VAL A 240 -11.02 13.85 -4.45
C VAL A 240 -11.02 14.52 -5.83
N PRO A 241 -11.98 14.28 -6.75
CA PRO A 241 -12.02 14.97 -8.04
C PRO A 241 -12.11 16.49 -7.92
N ASP A 242 -12.84 17.03 -6.94
CA ASP A 242 -12.96 18.47 -6.69
C ASP A 242 -11.63 19.06 -6.17
N ALA A 243 -10.97 18.37 -5.25
CA ALA A 243 -9.65 18.77 -4.77
C ALA A 243 -8.61 18.81 -5.92
N VAL A 244 -8.68 17.83 -6.82
CA VAL A 244 -7.84 17.80 -8.03
C VAL A 244 -8.12 19.01 -8.93
N ASP A 245 -9.38 19.38 -9.12
CA ASP A 245 -9.74 20.57 -9.91
C ASP A 245 -9.20 21.86 -9.30
N VAL A 246 -9.23 21.99 -7.98
CA VAL A 246 -8.63 23.11 -7.25
C VAL A 246 -7.11 23.18 -7.54
N LEU A 247 -6.40 22.04 -7.44
CA LEU A 247 -4.96 21.98 -7.66
C LEU A 247 -4.57 22.29 -9.11
N LEU A 248 -5.39 21.85 -10.09
CA LEU A 248 -5.18 22.13 -11.51
C LEU A 248 -5.39 23.63 -11.84
N LYS A 249 -6.39 24.28 -11.21
CA LYS A 249 -6.66 25.71 -11.38
C LYS A 249 -5.54 26.58 -10.78
N ASN A 250 -5.09 26.23 -9.56
CA ASN A 250 -4.04 26.98 -8.87
C ASN A 250 -2.66 26.91 -9.57
N GLY A 251 -2.40 25.85 -10.33
CA GLY A 251 -1.17 25.73 -11.14
C GLY A 251 -1.21 26.48 -12.46
N ARG A 252 -2.32 27.11 -12.82
CA ARG A 252 -2.49 27.93 -14.06
C ARG A 252 -2.36 29.43 -13.83
N ARG A 253 -1.88 29.88 -12.65
CA ARG A 253 -1.59 31.31 -12.47
C ARG A 253 -0.41 31.70 -13.36
N PRO A 254 -0.57 32.76 -14.20
CA PRO A 254 0.44 33.22 -15.15
C PRO A 254 1.71 33.68 -14.47
#